data_b3e643b8ac82b5d436867498bbb37709
#
_entry.id   b3e643b8ac82b5d436867498bbb37709
#
_cell.length_a   1.000
_cell.length_b   1.000
_cell.length_c   1.000
_cell.angle_alpha   90.00
_cell.angle_beta   90.00
_cell.angle_gamma   90.00
#
_symmetry.space_group_name_H-M   'P 1'
#
loop_
_entity.id
_entity.type
_entity.pdbx_description
1 polymer ?
#
loop_
_entity_poly.entity_id
_entity_poly.type
_entity_poly.pdbx_seq_one_letter_code
_entity_poly.pdbx_strand_id
1 'polypeptide(L)'
;MLRFSYLAVVGVLLSVTSWSAHATSLTPLQQELYEAMRNRLTLGNGYPVAHCRYSGRPRALDLADPWSRCRVRLESFARLFDQAAVSHEMDPWLLVAMAVRESGLYPHAEGAIGERGLVQLHPRGIGARVRFVRNNQYFRQCRARPDGCQAEVLDEGAEHFQGWLARCGSEASALGGYNRGRCGVTGYSRRVLRVRESLRNL
;
A
#
# COMPACT_ATOMS: atom_id res chain seq x y z
N MET A 1 -38.33 -66.73 22.19
CA MET A 1 -38.17 -66.06 20.90
C MET A 1 -37.53 -64.66 21.18
N LEU A 2 -36.24 -64.58 21.07
CA LEU A 2 -35.48 -63.26 21.28
C LEU A 2 -35.30 -62.65 19.87
N ARG A 3 -35.80 -61.41 19.71
CA ARG A 3 -35.55 -60.60 18.53
C ARG A 3 -34.32 -59.71 18.79
N PHE A 4 -33.24 -59.93 18.05
CA PHE A 4 -32.09 -59.00 17.99
C PHE A 4 -32.36 -57.87 16.99
N SER A 5 -32.42 -56.66 17.46
CA SER A 5 -32.44 -55.45 16.62
C SER A 5 -31.01 -54.99 16.34
N TYR A 6 -30.63 -54.99 15.06
CA TYR A 6 -29.37 -54.39 14.60
C TYR A 6 -29.54 -52.89 14.47
N LEU A 7 -28.77 -52.14 15.26
CA LEU A 7 -28.56 -50.69 15.10
C LEU A 7 -27.45 -50.47 14.07
N ALA A 8 -27.82 -49.93 12.90
CA ALA A 8 -26.86 -49.49 11.90
C ALA A 8 -26.30 -48.11 12.32
N VAL A 9 -24.99 -48.06 12.64
CA VAL A 9 -24.27 -46.81 12.87
C VAL A 9 -23.85 -46.23 11.53
N VAL A 10 -24.52 -45.18 11.10
CA VAL A 10 -24.13 -44.40 9.90
C VAL A 10 -23.01 -43.46 10.30
N GLY A 11 -21.79 -43.82 9.92
CA GLY A 11 -20.60 -42.94 10.08
C GLY A 11 -20.62 -41.82 9.05
N VAL A 12 -20.89 -40.61 9.49
CA VAL A 12 -20.70 -39.38 8.67
C VAL A 12 -19.23 -39.08 8.60
N LEU A 13 -18.58 -39.36 7.47
CA LEU A 13 -17.23 -38.90 7.16
C LEU A 13 -17.26 -37.39 6.86
N LEU A 14 -16.92 -36.58 7.85
CA LEU A 14 -16.64 -35.15 7.64
C LEU A 14 -15.30 -35.03 6.91
N SER A 15 -15.33 -34.81 5.61
CA SER A 15 -14.14 -34.41 4.84
C SER A 15 -13.72 -32.98 5.24
N VAL A 16 -12.70 -32.90 6.07
CA VAL A 16 -12.05 -31.63 6.39
C VAL A 16 -11.24 -31.19 5.17
N THR A 17 -11.85 -30.37 4.30
CA THR A 17 -11.10 -29.68 3.25
C THR A 17 -10.19 -28.65 3.93
N SER A 18 -8.91 -28.97 4.05
CA SER A 18 -7.88 -28.05 4.46
C SER A 18 -7.78 -26.93 3.41
N TRP A 19 -8.33 -25.78 3.73
CA TRP A 19 -8.07 -24.54 2.99
C TRP A 19 -6.62 -24.13 3.26
N SER A 20 -5.71 -24.62 2.42
CA SER A 20 -4.37 -24.04 2.33
C SER A 20 -4.55 -22.61 1.82
N ALA A 21 -4.36 -21.63 2.68
CA ALA A 21 -4.22 -20.23 2.29
C ALA A 21 -2.94 -20.12 1.45
N HIS A 22 -3.03 -20.38 0.15
CA HIS A 22 -1.98 -20.10 -0.78
C HIS A 22 -1.83 -18.57 -0.78
N ALA A 23 -0.68 -18.07 -0.33
CA ALA A 23 -0.30 -16.69 -0.60
C ALA A 23 -0.34 -16.54 -2.13
N THR A 24 -1.37 -15.85 -2.63
CA THR A 24 -1.53 -15.64 -4.06
C THR A 24 -0.30 -14.91 -4.59
N SER A 25 0.36 -15.47 -5.61
CA SER A 25 1.46 -14.82 -6.30
C SER A 25 1.05 -13.41 -6.77
N LEU A 26 2.00 -12.52 -6.90
CA LEU A 26 1.74 -11.21 -7.51
C LEU A 26 1.31 -11.40 -8.96
N THR A 27 0.38 -10.57 -9.44
CA THR A 27 0.10 -10.44 -10.88
C THR A 27 1.32 -9.85 -11.60
N PRO A 28 1.42 -9.94 -12.94
CA PRO A 28 2.51 -9.31 -13.69
C PRO A 28 2.67 -7.81 -13.35
N LEU A 29 1.57 -7.05 -13.35
CA LEU A 29 1.60 -5.63 -12.99
C LEU A 29 2.05 -5.41 -11.54
N GLN A 30 1.55 -6.19 -10.58
CA GLN A 30 1.97 -6.10 -9.18
C GLN A 30 3.46 -6.43 -9.02
N GLN A 31 3.99 -7.37 -9.82
CA GLN A 31 5.42 -7.69 -9.82
C GLN A 31 6.25 -6.51 -10.35
N GLU A 32 5.82 -5.88 -11.43
CA GLU A 32 6.48 -4.68 -11.97
C GLU A 32 6.47 -3.54 -10.95
N LEU A 33 5.32 -3.25 -10.32
CA LEU A 33 5.21 -2.25 -9.26
C LEU A 33 6.13 -2.57 -8.07
N TYR A 34 6.19 -3.84 -7.68
CA TYR A 34 7.09 -4.30 -6.61
C TYR A 34 8.55 -4.02 -6.94
N GLU A 35 9.03 -4.42 -8.14
CA GLU A 35 10.42 -4.23 -8.55
C GLU A 35 10.79 -2.74 -8.66
N ALA A 36 9.90 -1.92 -9.21
CA ALA A 36 10.11 -0.48 -9.30
C ALA A 36 10.21 0.18 -7.92
N MET A 37 9.33 -0.17 -6.97
CA MET A 37 9.40 0.31 -5.60
C MET A 37 10.66 -0.20 -4.88
N ARG A 38 11.05 -1.46 -5.10
CA ARG A 38 12.27 -2.04 -4.54
C ARG A 38 13.51 -1.29 -5.03
N ASN A 39 13.61 -1.08 -6.34
CA ASN A 39 14.71 -0.31 -6.93
C ASN A 39 14.78 1.10 -6.34
N ARG A 40 13.63 1.76 -6.17
CA ARG A 40 13.55 3.09 -5.57
C ARG A 40 14.02 3.14 -4.12
N LEU A 41 13.84 2.06 -3.37
CA LEU A 41 14.24 1.94 -1.97
C LEU A 41 15.62 1.29 -1.77
N THR A 42 16.34 0.99 -2.85
CA THR A 42 17.71 0.45 -2.83
C THR A 42 18.73 1.59 -2.74
N LEU A 43 19.61 1.53 -1.75
CA LEU A 43 20.79 2.39 -1.65
C LEU A 43 21.88 1.95 -2.64
N GLY A 44 22.83 2.83 -2.95
CA GLY A 44 23.93 2.53 -3.86
C GLY A 44 24.81 1.33 -3.47
N ASN A 45 24.75 0.89 -2.20
CA ASN A 45 25.41 -0.32 -1.70
C ASN A 45 24.52 -1.59 -1.77
N GLY A 46 23.36 -1.53 -2.41
CA GLY A 46 22.39 -2.63 -2.53
C GLY A 46 21.51 -2.88 -1.32
N TYR A 47 21.69 -2.16 -0.21
CA TYR A 47 20.85 -2.29 1.00
C TYR A 47 19.57 -1.47 0.90
N PRO A 48 18.49 -1.90 1.59
CA PRO A 48 17.28 -1.10 1.66
C PRO A 48 17.50 0.16 2.50
N VAL A 49 16.77 1.24 2.17
CA VAL A 49 16.71 2.46 2.97
C VAL A 49 16.27 2.17 4.42
N ALA A 50 16.62 3.06 5.35
CA ALA A 50 16.45 2.82 6.79
C ALA A 50 15.02 2.48 7.22
N HIS A 51 14.00 3.11 6.63
CA HIS A 51 12.60 2.86 7.00
C HIS A 51 12.04 1.54 6.42
N CYS A 52 12.72 0.94 5.45
CA CYS A 52 12.42 -0.39 4.95
C CYS A 52 12.98 -1.46 5.89
N ARG A 53 14.04 -1.14 6.60
CA ARG A 53 14.50 -1.92 7.74
C ARG A 53 13.53 -1.67 8.89
N TYR A 54 13.33 -2.62 9.69
CA TYR A 54 12.32 -2.56 10.73
C TYR A 54 12.70 -1.68 11.92
N SER A 55 11.71 -1.01 12.55
CA SER A 55 11.85 -0.43 13.89
C SER A 55 11.60 -1.51 14.95
N GLY A 56 12.63 -2.28 15.33
CA GLY A 56 12.55 -3.33 16.35
C GLY A 56 13.86 -4.10 16.42
N ARG A 57 14.02 -4.96 17.43
CA ARG A 57 15.20 -5.86 17.51
C ARG A 57 15.18 -6.78 16.27
N PRO A 58 16.25 -6.83 15.47
CA PRO A 58 16.31 -7.71 14.31
C PRO A 58 16.18 -9.17 14.78
N ARG A 59 15.34 -9.94 14.07
CA ARG A 59 15.35 -11.40 14.24
C ARG A 59 16.57 -11.96 13.51
N ALA A 60 17.01 -13.17 13.86
CA ALA A 60 18.17 -13.80 13.21
C ALA A 60 18.06 -13.87 11.68
N LEU A 61 16.85 -14.07 11.15
CA LEU A 61 16.55 -14.06 9.72
C LEU A 61 16.79 -12.68 9.04
N ASP A 62 16.64 -11.58 9.78
CA ASP A 62 16.82 -10.23 9.24
C ASP A 62 18.30 -9.87 9.04
N LEU A 63 19.20 -10.57 9.72
CA LEU A 63 20.64 -10.40 9.56
C LEU A 63 21.16 -11.12 8.30
N ALA A 64 20.48 -12.21 7.90
CA ALA A 64 20.83 -12.98 6.72
C ALA A 64 20.27 -12.36 5.41
N ASP A 65 19.10 -11.71 5.47
CA ASP A 65 18.48 -11.01 4.33
C ASP A 65 17.91 -9.66 4.78
N PRO A 66 18.63 -8.55 4.57
CA PRO A 66 18.17 -7.21 4.95
C PRO A 66 16.89 -6.77 4.21
N TRP A 67 16.53 -7.48 3.13
CA TRP A 67 15.32 -7.23 2.35
C TRP A 67 14.10 -8.03 2.81
N SER A 68 14.25 -9.03 3.67
CA SER A 68 13.16 -9.96 4.04
C SER A 68 11.88 -9.26 4.47
N ARG A 69 11.99 -8.26 5.31
CA ARG A 69 10.83 -7.48 5.81
C ARG A 69 10.35 -6.43 4.84
N CYS A 70 11.26 -5.79 4.11
CA CYS A 70 10.92 -4.86 3.07
C CYS A 70 10.15 -5.55 1.95
N ARG A 71 10.56 -6.77 1.58
CA ARG A 71 9.89 -7.58 0.57
C ARG A 71 8.41 -7.76 0.88
N VAL A 72 8.07 -8.28 2.07
CA VAL A 72 6.67 -8.50 2.49
C VAL A 72 5.86 -7.20 2.46
N ARG A 73 6.47 -6.09 2.86
CA ARG A 73 5.83 -4.77 2.79
C ARG A 73 5.58 -4.33 1.36
N LEU A 74 6.58 -4.44 0.50
CA LEU A 74 6.46 -4.02 -0.90
C LEU A 74 5.50 -4.89 -1.70
N GLU A 75 5.44 -6.19 -1.42
CA GLU A 75 4.41 -7.08 -1.98
C GLU A 75 3.00 -6.65 -1.56
N SER A 76 2.82 -6.30 -0.28
CA SER A 76 1.55 -5.74 0.20
C SER A 76 1.21 -4.42 -0.49
N PHE A 77 2.19 -3.53 -0.64
CA PHE A 77 1.99 -2.24 -1.32
C PHE A 77 1.65 -2.43 -2.79
N ALA A 78 2.33 -3.33 -3.51
CA ALA A 78 2.03 -3.60 -4.92
C ALA A 78 0.56 -3.99 -5.12
N ARG A 79 0.03 -4.86 -4.24
CA ARG A 79 -1.41 -5.22 -4.25
C ARG A 79 -2.31 -4.05 -3.92
N LEU A 80 -1.97 -3.26 -2.91
CA LEU A 80 -2.79 -2.12 -2.48
C LEU A 80 -2.82 -0.99 -3.52
N PHE A 81 -1.69 -0.70 -4.17
CA PHE A 81 -1.63 0.28 -5.24
C PHE A 81 -2.45 -0.15 -6.45
N ASP A 82 -2.33 -1.41 -6.87
CA ASP A 82 -3.12 -2.00 -7.95
C ASP A 82 -4.62 -1.95 -7.61
N GLN A 83 -5.01 -2.40 -6.43
CA GLN A 83 -6.40 -2.40 -5.97
C GLN A 83 -7.00 -0.98 -5.95
N ALA A 84 -6.32 -0.01 -5.35
CA ALA A 84 -6.81 1.36 -5.29
C ALA A 84 -6.90 1.99 -6.69
N ALA A 85 -5.92 1.71 -7.56
CA ALA A 85 -5.91 2.19 -8.93
C ALA A 85 -7.07 1.64 -9.74
N VAL A 86 -7.35 0.34 -9.64
CA VAL A 86 -8.50 -0.31 -10.30
C VAL A 86 -9.82 0.25 -9.77
N SER A 87 -9.97 0.40 -8.45
CA SER A 87 -11.22 0.89 -7.83
C SER A 87 -11.58 2.32 -8.27
N HIS A 88 -10.59 3.14 -8.60
CA HIS A 88 -10.77 4.54 -8.96
C HIS A 88 -10.38 4.88 -10.41
N GLU A 89 -10.25 3.87 -11.28
CA GLU A 89 -9.87 4.05 -12.70
C GLU A 89 -8.63 4.94 -12.88
N MET A 90 -7.62 4.71 -12.04
CA MET A 90 -6.40 5.50 -11.98
C MET A 90 -5.19 4.71 -12.52
N ASP A 91 -4.21 5.43 -13.08
CA ASP A 91 -2.90 4.84 -13.39
C ASP A 91 -2.17 4.43 -12.09
N PRO A 92 -1.88 3.13 -11.85
CA PRO A 92 -1.20 2.69 -10.65
C PRO A 92 0.20 3.29 -10.51
N TRP A 93 0.90 3.51 -11.62
CA TRP A 93 2.21 4.16 -11.63
C TRP A 93 2.16 5.61 -11.15
N LEU A 94 1.08 6.32 -11.46
CA LEU A 94 0.86 7.67 -10.97
C LEU A 94 0.65 7.66 -9.45
N LEU A 95 -0.14 6.73 -8.93
CA LEU A 95 -0.40 6.61 -7.49
C LEU A 95 0.89 6.24 -6.72
N VAL A 96 1.72 5.31 -7.24
CA VAL A 96 3.05 5.02 -6.67
C VAL A 96 3.95 6.25 -6.71
N ALA A 97 3.97 6.99 -7.84
CA ALA A 97 4.79 8.20 -7.97
C ALA A 97 4.37 9.30 -6.98
N MET A 98 3.08 9.44 -6.71
CA MET A 98 2.57 10.30 -5.64
C MET A 98 3.11 9.85 -4.28
N ALA A 99 3.01 8.57 -3.92
CA ALA A 99 3.52 8.04 -2.66
C ALA A 99 5.05 8.20 -2.52
N VAL A 100 5.81 8.03 -3.59
CA VAL A 100 7.25 8.33 -3.61
C VAL A 100 7.51 9.81 -3.27
N ARG A 101 6.72 10.72 -3.79
CA ARG A 101 6.89 12.17 -3.54
C ARG A 101 6.41 12.61 -2.18
N GLU A 102 5.33 12.04 -1.68
CA GLU A 102 4.70 12.43 -0.42
C GLU A 102 5.42 11.86 0.80
N SER A 103 5.81 10.60 0.74
CA SER A 103 6.33 9.87 1.90
C SER A 103 7.66 9.14 1.67
N GLY A 104 8.14 9.08 0.42
CA GLY A 104 9.24 8.20 0.05
C GLY A 104 8.88 6.72 0.27
N LEU A 105 7.62 6.32 0.09
CA LEU A 105 7.07 5.00 0.38
C LEU A 105 7.16 4.61 1.87
N TYR A 106 7.27 5.59 2.77
CA TYR A 106 7.25 5.34 4.21
C TYR A 106 5.81 5.43 4.74
N PRO A 107 5.18 4.29 5.14
CA PRO A 107 3.77 4.27 5.51
C PRO A 107 3.45 5.07 6.79
N HIS A 108 4.46 5.30 7.64
CA HIS A 108 4.31 6.06 8.89
C HIS A 108 4.93 7.46 8.80
N ALA A 109 5.05 7.98 7.58
CA ALA A 109 5.39 9.38 7.40
C ALA A 109 4.32 10.27 8.05
N GLU A 110 4.77 11.28 8.78
CA GLU A 110 3.95 12.30 9.41
C GLU A 110 4.47 13.66 9.00
N GLY A 111 3.64 14.45 8.34
CA GLY A 111 3.96 15.78 7.87
C GLY A 111 3.89 16.82 8.98
N ALA A 112 4.36 18.04 8.69
CA ALA A 112 4.49 19.13 9.68
C ALA A 112 3.14 19.59 10.26
N ILE A 113 2.04 19.42 9.56
CA ILE A 113 0.69 19.81 10.02
C ILE A 113 -0.21 18.58 10.23
N GLY A 114 0.39 17.38 10.38
CA GLY A 114 -0.26 16.14 10.78
C GLY A 114 -0.75 15.28 9.62
N GLU A 115 -0.31 15.53 8.40
CA GLU A 115 -0.56 14.63 7.26
C GLU A 115 0.07 13.27 7.53
N ARG A 116 -0.60 12.19 7.10
CA ARG A 116 -0.13 10.83 7.37
C ARG A 116 -0.29 9.89 6.19
N GLY A 117 0.57 8.88 6.18
CA GLY A 117 0.53 7.75 5.29
C GLY A 117 1.25 7.96 3.96
N LEU A 118 1.14 6.95 3.09
CA LEU A 118 1.87 6.91 1.83
C LEU A 118 1.63 8.15 0.95
N VAL A 119 0.41 8.67 0.94
CA VAL A 119 0.00 9.80 0.10
C VAL A 119 -0.32 11.07 0.90
N GLN A 120 0.13 11.13 2.16
CA GLN A 120 0.10 12.30 3.05
C GLN A 120 -1.28 12.98 3.12
N LEU A 121 -2.29 12.24 3.58
CA LEU A 121 -3.64 12.77 3.73
C LEU A 121 -3.72 13.78 4.88
N HIS A 122 -4.27 14.96 4.59
CA HIS A 122 -4.39 16.03 5.57
C HIS A 122 -5.51 15.77 6.60
N PRO A 123 -5.24 15.86 7.92
CA PRO A 123 -6.18 15.46 8.98
C PRO A 123 -7.46 16.32 9.04
N ARG A 124 -7.42 17.58 8.58
CA ARG A 124 -8.58 18.48 8.50
C ARG A 124 -9.25 18.52 7.13
N GLY A 125 -8.74 17.73 6.18
CA GLY A 125 -9.29 17.53 4.83
C GLY A 125 -9.79 16.12 4.66
N ILE A 126 -9.40 15.51 3.54
CA ILE A 126 -9.79 14.13 3.18
C ILE A 126 -9.42 13.11 4.26
N GLY A 127 -8.28 13.28 4.91
CA GLY A 127 -7.80 12.39 5.98
C GLY A 127 -8.66 12.41 7.25
N ALA A 128 -9.59 13.37 7.42
CA ALA A 128 -10.52 13.39 8.55
C ALA A 128 -11.44 12.14 8.57
N ARG A 129 -11.69 11.51 7.43
CA ARG A 129 -12.49 10.28 7.29
C ARG A 129 -11.65 9.01 7.56
N VAL A 130 -10.33 9.09 7.39
CA VAL A 130 -9.40 7.96 7.43
C VAL A 130 -8.96 7.68 8.87
N ARG A 131 -9.27 6.47 9.35
CA ARG A 131 -8.93 6.05 10.72
C ARG A 131 -7.43 6.16 11.01
N PHE A 132 -6.58 5.75 10.06
CA PHE A 132 -5.12 5.84 10.16
C PHE A 132 -4.63 7.26 10.41
N VAL A 133 -5.28 8.27 9.83
CA VAL A 133 -4.90 9.68 9.95
C VAL A 133 -5.40 10.29 11.26
N ARG A 134 -6.67 10.05 11.62
CA ARG A 134 -7.32 10.71 12.77
C ARG A 134 -7.10 10.05 14.12
N ASN A 135 -6.69 8.76 14.17
CA ASN A 135 -6.58 7.99 15.41
C ASN A 135 -5.12 7.65 15.72
N ASN A 136 -4.54 8.34 16.70
CA ASN A 136 -3.16 8.16 17.11
C ASN A 136 -2.84 6.75 17.65
N GLN A 137 -3.78 6.08 18.32
CA GLN A 137 -3.57 4.73 18.80
C GLN A 137 -3.52 3.74 17.64
N TYR A 138 -4.46 3.85 16.70
CA TYR A 138 -4.47 3.01 15.50
C TYR A 138 -3.23 3.25 14.64
N PHE A 139 -2.83 4.50 14.42
CA PHE A 139 -1.59 4.86 13.73
C PHE A 139 -0.35 4.16 14.33
N ARG A 140 -0.24 4.14 15.66
CA ARG A 140 0.88 3.44 16.34
C ARG A 140 0.79 1.92 16.18
N GLN A 141 -0.40 1.32 16.27
CA GLN A 141 -0.61 -0.11 16.11
C GLN A 141 -0.25 -0.60 14.69
N CYS A 142 -0.47 0.22 13.68
CA CYS A 142 -0.17 -0.09 12.28
C CYS A 142 1.33 -0.26 11.99
N ARG A 143 2.22 0.21 12.88
CA ARG A 143 3.68 0.02 12.72
C ARG A 143 4.10 -1.46 12.69
N ALA A 144 3.34 -2.33 13.37
CA ALA A 144 3.63 -3.76 13.41
C ALA A 144 3.11 -4.52 12.18
N ARG A 145 2.29 -3.89 11.35
CA ARG A 145 1.66 -4.53 10.18
C ARG A 145 2.53 -4.35 8.93
N PRO A 146 2.68 -5.39 8.09
CA PRO A 146 3.43 -5.29 6.83
C PRO A 146 2.85 -4.23 5.90
N ASP A 147 1.54 -4.19 5.75
CA ASP A 147 0.79 -3.23 4.94
C ASP A 147 0.78 -1.81 5.53
N GLY A 148 1.19 -1.65 6.80
CA GLY A 148 1.15 -0.38 7.50
C GLY A 148 -0.24 0.23 7.62
N CYS A 149 -1.32 -0.57 7.44
CA CYS A 149 -2.73 -0.13 7.38
C CYS A 149 -2.99 0.90 6.25
N GLN A 150 -2.35 0.75 5.09
CA GLN A 150 -2.41 1.77 4.04
C GLN A 150 -3.57 1.61 3.05
N ALA A 151 -4.37 0.55 3.13
CA ALA A 151 -5.49 0.32 2.20
C ALA A 151 -6.44 1.53 2.15
N GLU A 152 -6.99 1.93 3.29
CA GLU A 152 -7.88 3.10 3.40
C GLU A 152 -7.19 4.42 2.98
N VAL A 153 -5.88 4.56 3.25
CA VAL A 153 -5.11 5.76 2.88
C VAL A 153 -4.97 5.88 1.37
N LEU A 154 -4.68 4.78 0.67
CA LEU A 154 -4.52 4.76 -0.79
C LEU A 154 -5.85 4.91 -1.50
N ASP A 155 -6.90 4.27 -1.00
CA ASP A 155 -8.26 4.36 -1.53
C ASP A 155 -8.77 5.82 -1.49
N GLU A 156 -8.76 6.45 -0.33
CA GLU A 156 -9.16 7.84 -0.16
C GLU A 156 -8.24 8.83 -0.90
N GLY A 157 -6.95 8.52 -1.03
CA GLY A 157 -6.01 9.33 -1.80
C GLY A 157 -6.28 9.29 -3.30
N ALA A 158 -6.61 8.11 -3.83
CA ALA A 158 -6.99 7.91 -5.22
C ALA A 158 -8.33 8.59 -5.54
N GLU A 159 -9.36 8.40 -4.70
CA GLU A 159 -10.64 9.11 -4.82
C GLU A 159 -10.46 10.63 -4.86
N HIS A 160 -9.65 11.15 -3.93
CA HIS A 160 -9.37 12.59 -3.87
C HIS A 160 -8.69 13.11 -5.13
N PHE A 161 -7.71 12.36 -5.66
CA PHE A 161 -7.05 12.71 -6.91
C PHE A 161 -8.04 12.71 -8.09
N GLN A 162 -8.90 11.70 -8.20
CA GLN A 162 -9.93 11.63 -9.26
C GLN A 162 -10.91 12.80 -9.18
N GLY A 163 -11.29 13.21 -7.98
CA GLY A 163 -12.08 14.43 -7.79
C GLY A 163 -11.39 15.70 -8.33
N TRP A 164 -10.07 15.79 -8.19
CA TRP A 164 -9.29 16.86 -8.80
C TRP A 164 -9.14 16.68 -10.30
N LEU A 165 -8.97 15.46 -10.81
CA LEU A 165 -8.86 15.19 -12.24
C LEU A 165 -10.13 15.60 -12.99
N ALA A 166 -11.28 15.22 -12.46
CA ALA A 166 -12.59 15.62 -13.02
C ALA A 166 -12.76 17.15 -13.04
N ARG A 167 -12.25 17.84 -12.02
CA ARG A 167 -12.35 19.31 -11.90
C ARG A 167 -11.35 20.06 -12.77
N CYS A 168 -10.12 19.53 -12.92
CA CYS A 168 -8.99 20.23 -13.55
C CYS A 168 -8.72 19.80 -14.99
N GLY A 169 -9.31 18.71 -15.48
CA GLY A 169 -9.26 18.25 -16.88
C GLY A 169 -7.93 17.63 -17.32
N SER A 170 -6.88 17.62 -16.48
CA SER A 170 -5.61 16.97 -16.80
C SER A 170 -4.87 16.52 -15.54
N GLU A 171 -4.13 15.42 -15.62
CA GLU A 171 -3.32 14.89 -14.50
C GLU A 171 -2.35 15.94 -13.92
N ALA A 172 -1.64 16.65 -14.80
CA ALA A 172 -0.68 17.67 -14.36
C ALA A 172 -1.34 18.80 -13.55
N SER A 173 -2.54 19.23 -13.96
CA SER A 173 -3.32 20.25 -13.28
C SER A 173 -3.98 19.70 -12.01
N ALA A 174 -4.48 18.46 -12.03
CA ALA A 174 -5.06 17.74 -10.89
C ALA A 174 -4.05 17.52 -9.76
N LEU A 175 -2.81 17.16 -10.09
CA LEU A 175 -1.72 17.07 -9.13
C LEU A 175 -1.45 18.42 -8.43
N GLY A 176 -1.65 19.54 -9.12
CA GLY A 176 -1.63 20.86 -8.51
C GLY A 176 -2.79 21.07 -7.54
N GLY A 177 -3.98 20.60 -7.90
CA GLY A 177 -5.18 20.57 -7.06
C GLY A 177 -4.96 19.75 -5.79
N TYR A 178 -4.45 18.53 -5.95
CA TYR A 178 -4.12 17.64 -4.85
C TYR A 178 -3.17 18.29 -3.83
N ASN A 179 -2.08 18.90 -4.32
CA ASN A 179 -1.04 19.46 -3.47
C ASN A 179 -1.37 20.83 -2.86
N ARG A 180 -2.18 21.67 -3.53
CA ARG A 180 -2.40 23.08 -3.14
C ARG A 180 -3.87 23.51 -3.07
N GLY A 181 -4.81 22.60 -3.31
CA GLY A 181 -6.23 22.91 -3.30
C GLY A 181 -6.71 23.78 -4.49
N ARG A 182 -5.94 23.89 -5.58
CA ARG A 182 -6.31 24.60 -6.80
C ARG A 182 -5.68 24.00 -8.05
N CYS A 183 -6.43 23.95 -9.15
CA CYS A 183 -5.94 23.48 -10.44
C CYS A 183 -4.71 24.27 -10.91
N GLY A 184 -3.85 23.61 -11.68
CA GLY A 184 -2.69 24.21 -12.33
C GLY A 184 -1.42 23.40 -12.20
N VAL A 185 -0.57 23.46 -13.22
CA VAL A 185 0.70 22.75 -13.27
C VAL A 185 1.72 23.38 -12.32
N THR A 186 2.28 22.59 -11.43
CA THR A 186 3.17 23.02 -10.37
C THR A 186 4.53 22.34 -10.44
N GLY A 187 5.48 22.80 -9.61
CA GLY A 187 6.72 22.07 -9.40
C GLY A 187 6.50 20.66 -8.83
N TYR A 188 5.47 20.50 -7.99
CA TYR A 188 5.03 19.19 -7.50
C TYR A 188 4.55 18.30 -8.65
N SER A 189 3.62 18.78 -9.47
CA SER A 189 3.09 18.04 -10.63
C SER A 189 4.21 17.53 -11.54
N ARG A 190 5.13 18.41 -11.91
CA ARG A 190 6.27 18.04 -12.77
C ARG A 190 7.18 16.99 -12.13
N ARG A 191 7.38 17.05 -10.80
CA ARG A 191 8.19 16.04 -10.09
C ARG A 191 7.49 14.69 -10.02
N VAL A 192 6.19 14.64 -9.72
CA VAL A 192 5.43 13.38 -9.70
C VAL A 192 5.44 12.71 -11.06
N LEU A 193 5.16 13.46 -12.13
CA LEU A 193 5.15 12.91 -13.49
C LEU A 193 6.52 12.37 -13.93
N ARG A 194 7.62 13.07 -13.58
CA ARG A 194 8.97 12.54 -13.83
C ARG A 194 9.27 11.27 -13.03
N VAL A 195 8.79 11.17 -11.79
CA VAL A 195 8.93 9.94 -10.99
C VAL A 195 8.16 8.81 -11.65
N ARG A 196 6.93 9.04 -12.10
CA ARG A 196 6.13 8.04 -12.82
C ARG A 196 6.88 7.49 -14.04
N GLU A 197 7.39 8.36 -14.90
CA GLU A 197 8.17 7.93 -16.06
C GLU A 197 9.42 7.13 -15.67
N SER A 198 10.13 7.57 -14.63
CA SER A 198 11.30 6.82 -14.12
C SER A 198 10.95 5.44 -13.57
N LEU A 199 9.77 5.27 -12.96
CA LEU A 199 9.32 3.97 -12.45
C LEU A 199 8.94 2.99 -13.56
N ARG A 200 8.39 3.48 -14.67
CA ARG A 200 7.97 2.66 -15.82
C ARG A 200 9.14 2.20 -16.68
N ASN A 201 10.27 2.88 -16.63
CA ASN A 201 11.44 2.63 -17.45
C ASN A 201 12.53 1.82 -16.72
N LEU A 202 12.18 1.18 -15.62
CA LEU A 202 13.06 0.27 -14.86
C LEU A 202 12.86 -1.17 -15.32
#